data_b5307d752f3ec7559a7c8fea729796b3
#
_entry.id   b5307d752f3ec7559a7c8fea729796b3
#
_cell.length_a   1.000
_cell.length_b   1.000
_cell.length_c   1.000
_cell.angle_alpha   90.00
_cell.angle_beta   90.00
_cell.angle_gamma   90.00
#
_symmetry.space_group_name_H-M   'P 1'
#
loop_
_entity.id
_entity.type
_entity.pdbx_description
1 polymer ?
#
loop_
_entity_poly.entity_id
_entity_poly.type
_entity_poly.pdbx_seq_one_letter_code
_entity_poly.pdbx_strand_id
1 'polypeptide(L)'
;MRQSKVMQQMQPEIARIEKKYAGRTDNEAMMAKSQETMMVYQKYKINPVSGCLIALIQIPLFFAFLSAINKVPAIFEGELFGMNLGMTPWKGLSEGQYIYIILIFLIVFTTYISFKNSMKTTQNDEMMKQMNMMFMFMIVSISIASFSLPTAIAFYWIVTNGFAVFQNYLIKKILDKDDTSKKSKKVIDVKHKEKNRKGWNVFI
;
A
#
# COMPACT_ATOMS: atom_id res chain seq x y z
N MET A 1 5.42 -10.62 -3.31
CA MET A 1 6.20 -10.81 -4.56
C MET A 1 5.43 -11.58 -5.65
N ARG A 2 4.92 -12.77 -5.37
CA ARG A 2 4.09 -13.52 -6.33
C ARG A 2 2.77 -12.78 -6.64
N GLN A 3 2.19 -12.15 -5.66
CA GLN A 3 0.92 -11.40 -5.77
C GLN A 3 1.00 -10.19 -6.74
N SER A 4 2.06 -9.40 -6.72
CA SER A 4 2.19 -8.24 -7.62
C SER A 4 2.32 -8.64 -9.10
N LYS A 5 3.01 -9.75 -9.41
CA LYS A 5 3.10 -10.26 -10.79
C LYS A 5 1.78 -10.82 -11.28
N VAL A 6 1.07 -11.55 -10.42
CA VAL A 6 -0.26 -12.08 -10.74
C VAL A 6 -1.26 -10.95 -10.91
N MET A 7 -1.18 -9.91 -10.08
CA MET A 7 -1.98 -8.69 -10.21
C MET A 7 -1.79 -8.03 -11.58
N GLN A 8 -0.53 -7.88 -12.05
CA GLN A 8 -0.25 -7.35 -13.38
C GLN A 8 -0.81 -8.21 -14.53
N GLN A 9 -0.80 -9.53 -14.38
CA GLN A 9 -1.37 -10.45 -15.38
C GLN A 9 -2.90 -10.40 -15.42
N MET A 10 -3.53 -10.11 -14.31
CA MET A 10 -4.98 -10.01 -14.15
C MET A 10 -5.55 -8.69 -14.70
N GLN A 11 -4.76 -7.62 -14.71
CA GLN A 11 -5.18 -6.28 -15.12
C GLN A 11 -5.88 -6.21 -16.49
N PRO A 12 -5.38 -6.84 -17.57
CA PRO A 12 -6.04 -6.76 -18.88
C PRO A 12 -7.43 -7.42 -18.89
N GLU A 13 -7.67 -8.45 -18.06
CA GLU A 13 -8.98 -9.08 -17.95
C GLU A 13 -9.95 -8.17 -17.17
N ILE A 14 -9.49 -7.57 -16.08
CA ILE A 14 -10.29 -6.59 -15.33
C ILE A 14 -10.63 -5.38 -16.20
N ALA A 15 -9.68 -4.85 -16.96
CA ALA A 15 -9.92 -3.73 -17.86
C ALA A 15 -10.96 -4.05 -18.95
N ARG A 16 -11.05 -5.30 -19.41
CA ARG A 16 -12.12 -5.75 -20.34
C ARG A 16 -13.49 -5.74 -19.67
N ILE A 17 -13.57 -6.23 -18.43
CA ILE A 17 -14.81 -6.21 -17.65
C ILE A 17 -15.28 -4.78 -17.43
N GLU A 18 -14.37 -3.88 -17.05
CA GLU A 18 -14.69 -2.46 -16.86
C GLU A 18 -15.23 -1.80 -18.13
N LYS A 19 -14.57 -2.04 -19.27
CA LYS A 19 -15.06 -1.56 -20.57
C LYS A 19 -16.42 -2.11 -20.95
N LYS A 20 -16.68 -3.38 -20.62
CA LYS A 20 -17.98 -4.06 -20.90
C LYS A 20 -19.12 -3.39 -20.14
N TYR A 21 -18.88 -2.93 -18.93
CA TYR A 21 -19.89 -2.31 -18.07
C TYR A 21 -19.73 -0.76 -17.98
N ALA A 22 -18.87 -0.16 -18.80
CA ALA A 22 -18.67 1.28 -18.82
C ALA A 22 -19.98 2.01 -19.22
N GLY A 23 -20.38 3.00 -18.41
CA GLY A 23 -21.60 3.78 -18.61
C GLY A 23 -22.89 3.11 -18.14
N ARG A 24 -22.84 1.87 -17.64
CA ARG A 24 -24.01 1.21 -17.02
C ARG A 24 -23.98 1.39 -15.51
N THR A 25 -25.01 2.04 -14.97
CA THR A 25 -25.14 2.35 -13.54
C THR A 25 -26.30 1.59 -12.88
N ASP A 26 -26.96 0.72 -13.64
CA ASP A 26 -28.02 -0.15 -13.15
C ASP A 26 -27.48 -1.19 -12.16
N ASN A 27 -28.30 -1.51 -11.14
CA ASN A 27 -27.89 -2.44 -10.09
C ASN A 27 -27.51 -3.83 -10.64
N GLU A 28 -28.19 -4.28 -11.69
CA GLU A 28 -27.92 -5.55 -12.35
C GLU A 28 -26.53 -5.57 -12.99
N ALA A 29 -26.15 -4.50 -13.71
CA ALA A 29 -24.81 -4.37 -14.29
C ALA A 29 -23.72 -4.27 -13.22
N MET A 30 -23.97 -3.59 -12.11
CA MET A 30 -23.04 -3.52 -10.99
C MET A 30 -22.81 -4.89 -10.34
N MET A 31 -23.88 -5.67 -10.15
CA MET A 31 -23.77 -7.03 -9.62
C MET A 31 -23.03 -7.96 -10.58
N ALA A 32 -23.37 -7.91 -11.88
CA ALA A 32 -22.70 -8.71 -12.91
C ALA A 32 -21.21 -8.36 -13.02
N LYS A 33 -20.84 -7.06 -13.01
CA LYS A 33 -19.45 -6.58 -12.98
C LYS A 33 -18.69 -7.14 -11.77
N SER A 34 -19.31 -7.09 -10.58
CA SER A 34 -18.73 -7.62 -9.35
C SER A 34 -18.49 -9.12 -9.42
N GLN A 35 -19.48 -9.89 -9.94
CA GLN A 35 -19.35 -11.33 -10.11
C GLN A 35 -18.26 -11.71 -11.11
N GLU A 36 -18.22 -11.08 -12.30
CA GLU A 36 -17.17 -11.32 -13.28
C GLU A 36 -15.77 -10.98 -12.73
N THR A 37 -15.66 -9.87 -12.01
CA THR A 37 -14.40 -9.49 -11.36
C THR A 37 -13.98 -10.53 -10.32
N MET A 38 -14.92 -11.04 -9.52
CA MET A 38 -14.65 -12.10 -8.55
C MET A 38 -14.18 -13.40 -9.22
N MET A 39 -14.77 -13.76 -10.36
CA MET A 39 -14.32 -14.93 -11.14
C MET A 39 -12.87 -14.77 -11.64
N VAL A 40 -12.46 -13.57 -12.04
CA VAL A 40 -11.07 -13.31 -12.41
C VAL A 40 -10.15 -13.49 -11.19
N TYR A 41 -10.50 -12.96 -10.01
CA TYR A 41 -9.73 -13.20 -8.78
C TYR A 41 -9.58 -14.68 -8.46
N GLN A 42 -10.64 -15.45 -8.57
CA GLN A 42 -10.64 -16.91 -8.36
C GLN A 42 -9.74 -17.63 -9.38
N LYS A 43 -9.83 -17.28 -10.66
CA LYS A 43 -9.01 -17.83 -11.75
C LYS A 43 -7.51 -17.69 -11.44
N TYR A 44 -7.11 -16.54 -10.93
CA TYR A 44 -5.71 -16.26 -10.57
C TYR A 44 -5.35 -16.68 -9.14
N LYS A 45 -6.27 -17.35 -8.42
CA LYS A 45 -6.10 -17.79 -7.02
C LYS A 45 -5.69 -16.65 -6.09
N ILE A 46 -6.22 -15.46 -6.32
CA ILE A 46 -6.06 -14.30 -5.44
C ILE A 46 -7.32 -14.20 -4.56
N ASN A 47 -7.09 -14.13 -3.26
CA ASN A 47 -8.16 -13.81 -2.33
C ASN A 47 -8.13 -12.30 -2.03
N PRO A 48 -9.12 -11.51 -2.52
CA PRO A 48 -9.17 -10.07 -2.25
C PRO A 48 -9.35 -9.76 -0.77
N VAL A 49 -9.94 -10.70 -0.01
CA VAL A 49 -10.17 -10.57 1.44
C VAL A 49 -8.87 -10.67 2.25
N SER A 50 -7.80 -11.25 1.69
CA SER A 50 -6.53 -11.37 2.43
C SER A 50 -5.91 -10.02 2.82
N GLY A 51 -6.16 -8.97 2.04
CA GLY A 51 -5.71 -7.61 2.35
C GLY A 51 -6.44 -6.99 3.54
N CYS A 52 -7.76 -7.20 3.64
CA CYS A 52 -8.52 -6.67 4.78
C CYS A 52 -8.32 -7.49 6.06
N LEU A 53 -7.90 -8.75 5.99
CA LEU A 53 -7.56 -9.53 7.16
C LEU A 53 -6.42 -8.88 7.98
N ILE A 54 -5.42 -8.31 7.30
CA ILE A 54 -4.32 -7.57 7.95
C ILE A 54 -4.88 -6.35 8.70
N ALA A 55 -5.82 -5.61 8.09
CA ALA A 55 -6.46 -4.48 8.74
C ALA A 55 -7.30 -4.90 9.97
N LEU A 56 -7.98 -6.06 9.92
CA LEU A 56 -8.72 -6.61 11.05
C LEU A 56 -7.80 -6.99 12.22
N ILE A 57 -6.62 -7.54 11.95
CA ILE A 57 -5.61 -7.83 12.98
C ILE A 57 -5.04 -6.53 13.56
N GLN A 58 -4.90 -5.48 12.75
CA GLN A 58 -4.38 -4.19 13.19
C GLN A 58 -5.27 -3.50 14.23
N ILE A 59 -6.60 -3.67 14.16
CA ILE A 59 -7.55 -3.01 15.07
C ILE A 59 -7.31 -3.41 16.53
N PRO A 60 -7.34 -4.71 16.93
CA PRO A 60 -7.06 -5.10 18.31
C PRO A 60 -5.65 -4.70 18.76
N LEU A 61 -4.66 -4.80 17.87
CA LEU A 61 -3.29 -4.39 18.17
C LEU A 61 -3.20 -2.89 18.47
N PHE A 62 -3.93 -2.07 17.70
CA PHE A 62 -4.03 -0.62 17.93
C PHE A 62 -4.63 -0.29 19.30
N PHE A 63 -5.72 -0.94 19.68
CA PHE A 63 -6.34 -0.74 20.99
C PHE A 63 -5.45 -1.23 22.14
N ALA A 64 -4.74 -2.33 21.97
CA ALA A 64 -3.77 -2.80 22.95
C ALA A 64 -2.63 -1.78 23.14
N PHE A 65 -2.11 -1.22 22.05
CA PHE A 65 -1.08 -0.19 22.08
C PHE A 65 -1.57 1.11 22.71
N LEU A 66 -2.78 1.56 22.37
CA LEU A 66 -3.41 2.73 22.99
C LEU A 66 -3.61 2.53 24.50
N SER A 67 -4.05 1.34 24.90
CA SER A 67 -4.19 0.99 26.34
C SER A 67 -2.84 0.98 27.06
N ALA A 68 -1.78 0.50 26.40
CA ALA A 68 -0.45 0.49 26.99
C ALA A 68 0.08 1.93 27.20
N ILE A 69 -0.06 2.82 26.22
CA ILE A 69 0.35 4.23 26.33
C ILE A 69 -0.35 4.88 27.52
N ASN A 70 -1.66 4.68 27.67
CA ASN A 70 -2.44 5.31 28.75
C ASN A 70 -2.16 4.72 30.14
N LYS A 71 -1.60 3.52 30.23
CA LYS A 71 -1.36 2.82 31.49
C LYS A 71 0.09 2.84 31.96
N VAL A 72 1.03 3.19 31.08
CA VAL A 72 2.47 3.21 31.41
C VAL A 72 2.89 4.65 31.66
N PRO A 73 3.09 5.08 32.93
CA PRO A 73 3.45 6.46 33.28
C PRO A 73 4.69 6.94 32.55
N ALA A 74 5.70 6.09 32.38
CA ALA A 74 6.94 6.42 31.70
C ALA A 74 6.74 6.85 30.22
N ILE A 75 5.70 6.36 29.55
CA ILE A 75 5.35 6.79 28.19
C ILE A 75 4.49 8.06 28.25
N PHE A 76 3.50 8.07 29.16
CA PHE A 76 2.53 9.15 29.27
C PHE A 76 3.17 10.45 29.75
N GLU A 77 4.15 10.38 30.65
CA GLU A 77 4.92 11.50 31.19
C GLU A 77 6.21 11.80 30.38
N GLY A 78 6.55 10.88 29.45
CA GLY A 78 7.74 10.99 28.63
C GLY A 78 7.68 12.14 27.64
N GLU A 79 8.85 12.69 27.32
CA GLU A 79 9.00 13.74 26.30
C GLU A 79 9.91 13.26 25.17
N LEU A 80 9.56 13.62 23.94
CA LEU A 80 10.38 13.36 22.76
C LEU A 80 10.39 14.61 21.87
N PHE A 81 11.58 15.13 21.57
CA PHE A 81 11.77 16.36 20.79
C PHE A 81 11.01 17.58 21.36
N GLY A 82 10.90 17.68 22.69
CA GLY A 82 10.17 18.75 23.34
C GLY A 82 8.64 18.63 23.29
N MET A 83 8.13 17.47 22.87
CA MET A 83 6.70 17.16 22.86
C MET A 83 6.40 16.11 23.92
N ASN A 84 5.40 16.35 24.77
CA ASN A 84 4.92 15.38 25.73
C ASN A 84 4.17 14.25 24.99
N LEU A 85 4.59 13.00 25.21
CA LEU A 85 4.06 11.83 24.50
C LEU A 85 2.61 11.47 24.89
N GLY A 86 2.21 11.78 26.10
CA GLY A 86 0.83 11.55 26.58
C GLY A 86 -0.13 12.68 26.20
N MET A 87 0.39 13.87 25.88
CA MET A 87 -0.44 15.01 25.50
C MET A 87 -1.00 14.80 24.07
N THR A 88 -2.22 15.29 23.86
CA THR A 88 -2.79 15.35 22.50
C THR A 88 -2.25 16.56 21.75
N PRO A 89 -1.99 16.48 20.44
CA PRO A 89 -1.57 17.64 19.64
C PRO A 89 -2.52 18.83 19.73
N TRP A 90 -3.81 18.59 19.86
CA TRP A 90 -4.82 19.65 20.07
C TRP A 90 -4.53 20.45 21.34
N LYS A 91 -4.26 19.77 22.44
CA LYS A 91 -3.94 20.44 23.71
C LYS A 91 -2.62 21.20 23.63
N GLY A 92 -1.57 20.59 23.05
CA GLY A 92 -0.28 21.25 22.83
C GLY A 92 -0.40 22.54 21.99
N LEU A 93 -1.22 22.54 20.94
CA LEU A 93 -1.51 23.72 20.14
C LEU A 93 -2.26 24.81 20.92
N SER A 94 -3.22 24.42 21.75
CA SER A 94 -3.96 25.39 22.60
C SER A 94 -3.06 26.04 23.67
N GLU A 95 -1.99 25.38 24.04
CA GLU A 95 -0.94 25.89 24.95
C GLU A 95 0.18 26.69 24.19
N GLY A 96 0.02 26.91 22.88
CA GLY A 96 0.96 27.69 22.06
C GLY A 96 2.18 26.90 21.56
N GLN A 97 2.19 25.58 21.67
CA GLN A 97 3.28 24.74 21.23
C GLN A 97 3.13 24.38 19.74
N TYR A 98 3.58 25.24 18.85
CA TYR A 98 3.42 25.08 17.38
C TYR A 98 4.20 23.88 16.79
N ILE A 99 5.08 23.24 17.55
CA ILE A 99 5.82 22.05 17.11
C ILE A 99 4.88 20.88 16.73
N TYR A 100 3.69 20.85 17.33
CA TYR A 100 2.66 19.83 16.99
C TYR A 100 2.11 19.97 15.56
N ILE A 101 2.18 21.16 14.94
CA ILE A 101 1.81 21.34 13.52
C ILE A 101 2.78 20.57 12.64
N ILE A 102 4.08 20.64 12.96
CA ILE A 102 5.12 19.90 12.22
C ILE A 102 4.87 18.39 12.33
N LEU A 103 4.50 17.91 13.52
CA LEU A 103 4.18 16.51 13.76
C LEU A 103 3.00 16.04 12.88
N ILE A 104 1.91 16.79 12.86
CA ILE A 104 0.72 16.47 12.06
C ILE A 104 1.07 16.50 10.56
N PHE A 105 1.82 17.50 10.13
CA PHE A 105 2.29 17.56 8.74
C PHE A 105 3.12 16.32 8.37
N LEU A 106 4.02 15.87 9.24
CA LEU A 106 4.83 14.66 9.03
C LEU A 106 3.95 13.39 8.94
N ILE A 107 2.91 13.26 9.76
CA ILE A 107 1.97 12.14 9.68
C ILE A 107 1.28 12.10 8.32
N VAL A 108 0.70 13.22 7.89
CA VAL A 108 0.00 13.32 6.61
C VAL A 108 0.95 13.05 5.46
N PHE A 109 2.14 13.65 5.49
CA PHE A 109 3.15 13.49 4.46
C PHE A 109 3.66 12.05 4.33
N THR A 110 4.03 11.41 5.44
CA THR A 110 4.51 10.02 5.44
C THR A 110 3.40 9.05 5.03
N THR A 111 2.16 9.29 5.46
CA THR A 111 0.99 8.51 5.04
C THR A 111 0.75 8.65 3.54
N TYR A 112 0.80 9.88 3.01
CA TYR A 112 0.65 10.14 1.58
C TYR A 112 1.72 9.42 0.74
N ILE A 113 2.99 9.50 1.13
CA ILE A 113 4.09 8.84 0.41
C ILE A 113 3.93 7.31 0.46
N SER A 114 3.62 6.76 1.63
CA SER A 114 3.43 5.33 1.82
C SER A 114 2.35 4.79 0.87
N PHE A 115 1.25 5.50 0.76
CA PHE A 115 0.14 5.13 -0.10
C PHE A 115 0.43 5.32 -1.59
N LYS A 116 1.00 6.45 -1.98
CA LYS A 116 1.40 6.71 -3.37
C LYS A 116 2.33 5.62 -3.91
N ASN A 117 3.20 5.09 -3.08
CA ASN A 117 4.07 3.98 -3.46
C ASN A 117 3.30 2.66 -3.60
N SER A 118 2.30 2.42 -2.77
CA SER A 118 1.42 1.25 -2.88
C SER A 118 0.54 1.28 -4.12
N MET A 119 0.06 2.47 -4.52
CA MET A 119 -0.82 2.65 -5.67
C MET A 119 -0.14 2.54 -7.03
N LYS A 120 1.17 2.78 -7.14
CA LYS A 120 1.94 2.66 -8.40
C LYS A 120 1.85 1.27 -9.04
N THR A 121 1.33 0.28 -8.34
CA THR A 121 1.16 -1.09 -8.83
C THR A 121 -0.17 -1.30 -9.56
N THR A 122 -1.09 -0.34 -9.50
CA THR A 122 -2.45 -0.43 -10.08
C THR A 122 -2.52 0.49 -11.30
N GLN A 123 -2.76 -0.06 -12.50
CA GLN A 123 -2.77 0.69 -13.77
C GLN A 123 -4.18 0.98 -14.31
N ASN A 124 -5.22 0.73 -13.52
CA ASN A 124 -6.61 0.80 -13.97
C ASN A 124 -7.27 2.09 -13.50
N ASP A 125 -7.74 2.95 -14.43
CA ASP A 125 -8.19 4.32 -14.14
C ASP A 125 -9.43 4.40 -13.25
N GLU A 126 -10.43 3.51 -13.43
CA GLU A 126 -11.64 3.51 -12.58
C GLU A 126 -11.37 2.95 -11.18
N MET A 127 -10.65 1.82 -11.11
CA MET A 127 -10.23 1.25 -9.84
C MET A 127 -9.31 2.22 -9.08
N MET A 128 -8.49 2.98 -9.81
CA MET A 128 -7.63 4.02 -9.24
C MET A 128 -8.43 5.20 -8.69
N LYS A 129 -9.53 5.61 -9.35
CA LYS A 129 -10.43 6.65 -8.83
C LYS A 129 -11.12 6.21 -7.54
N GLN A 130 -11.65 5.00 -7.49
CA GLN A 130 -12.29 4.46 -6.28
C GLN A 130 -11.29 4.30 -5.13
N MET A 131 -10.10 3.77 -5.41
CA MET A 131 -9.01 3.67 -4.42
C MET A 131 -8.55 5.06 -3.96
N ASN A 132 -8.44 6.04 -4.85
CA ASN A 132 -8.09 7.42 -4.50
C ASN A 132 -9.12 8.05 -3.57
N MET A 133 -10.42 7.86 -3.84
CA MET A 133 -11.48 8.39 -2.99
C MET A 133 -11.44 7.78 -1.58
N MET A 134 -11.33 6.46 -1.49
CA MET A 134 -11.17 5.76 -0.22
C MET A 134 -9.90 6.22 0.52
N PHE A 135 -8.84 6.45 -0.21
CA PHE A 135 -7.58 6.93 0.31
C PHE A 135 -7.65 8.36 0.85
N MET A 136 -8.26 9.27 0.10
CA MET A 136 -8.48 10.64 0.58
C MET A 136 -9.31 10.66 1.85
N PHE A 137 -10.38 9.85 1.90
CA PHE A 137 -11.17 9.68 3.12
C PHE A 137 -10.32 9.19 4.29
N MET A 138 -9.44 8.23 4.06
CA MET A 138 -8.55 7.69 5.10
C MET A 138 -7.53 8.73 5.56
N ILE A 139 -6.90 9.51 4.65
CA ILE A 139 -5.97 10.59 5.04
C ILE A 139 -6.70 11.62 5.92
N VAL A 140 -7.89 12.06 5.51
CA VAL A 140 -8.67 13.03 6.27
C VAL A 140 -9.02 12.46 7.65
N SER A 141 -9.47 11.21 7.72
CA SER A 141 -9.79 10.54 8.98
C SER A 141 -8.58 10.42 9.92
N ILE A 142 -7.41 10.04 9.38
CA ILE A 142 -6.16 9.97 10.15
C ILE A 142 -5.73 11.36 10.60
N SER A 143 -5.86 12.37 9.76
CA SER A 143 -5.52 13.75 10.12
C SER A 143 -6.36 14.24 11.29
N ILE A 144 -7.68 14.02 11.25
CA ILE A 144 -8.58 14.38 12.36
C ILE A 144 -8.24 13.60 13.62
N ALA A 145 -8.05 12.28 13.51
CA ALA A 145 -7.69 11.43 14.63
C ALA A 145 -6.35 11.84 15.27
N SER A 146 -5.39 12.31 14.46
CA SER A 146 -4.08 12.76 14.94
C SER A 146 -4.14 13.96 15.89
N PHE A 147 -5.18 14.77 15.84
CA PHE A 147 -5.38 15.85 16.80
C PHE A 147 -5.86 15.36 18.16
N SER A 148 -6.59 14.25 18.20
CA SER A 148 -7.30 13.76 19.41
C SER A 148 -6.57 12.61 20.10
N LEU A 149 -5.59 11.98 19.44
CA LEU A 149 -4.84 10.85 19.99
C LEU A 149 -3.54 11.32 20.66
N PRO A 150 -3.03 10.59 21.67
CA PRO A 150 -1.74 10.90 22.29
C PRO A 150 -0.60 10.98 21.27
N THR A 151 0.33 11.91 21.49
CA THR A 151 1.49 12.16 20.62
C THR A 151 2.35 10.91 20.38
N ALA A 152 2.40 10.00 21.33
CA ALA A 152 3.08 8.71 21.16
C ALA A 152 2.53 7.89 19.97
N ILE A 153 1.21 7.96 19.72
CA ILE A 153 0.60 7.28 18.56
C ILE A 153 0.99 7.96 17.25
N ALA A 154 1.13 9.28 17.27
CA ALA A 154 1.60 10.05 16.12
C ALA A 154 3.01 9.61 15.72
N PHE A 155 3.92 9.48 16.67
CA PHE A 155 5.26 8.94 16.42
C PHE A 155 5.24 7.50 15.91
N TYR A 156 4.42 6.63 16.52
CA TYR A 156 4.22 5.27 16.02
C TYR A 156 3.79 5.25 14.54
N TRP A 157 2.86 6.10 14.13
CA TRP A 157 2.43 6.21 12.74
C TRP A 157 3.52 6.71 11.80
N ILE A 158 4.29 7.70 12.20
CA ILE A 158 5.41 8.20 11.39
C ILE A 158 6.45 7.09 11.18
N VAL A 159 6.83 6.39 12.25
CA VAL A 159 7.82 5.32 12.17
C VAL A 159 7.33 4.15 11.32
N THR A 160 6.10 3.70 11.52
CA THR A 160 5.52 2.57 10.75
C THR A 160 5.33 2.91 9.28
N ASN A 161 4.87 4.11 8.95
CA ASN A 161 4.77 4.56 7.56
C ASN A 161 6.16 4.73 6.91
N GLY A 162 7.12 5.31 7.64
CA GLY A 162 8.50 5.44 7.18
C GLY A 162 9.13 4.08 6.90
N PHE A 163 8.93 3.11 7.80
CA PHE A 163 9.39 1.73 7.60
C PHE A 163 8.72 1.07 6.39
N ALA A 164 7.43 1.26 6.19
CA ALA A 164 6.71 0.72 5.03
C ALA A 164 7.26 1.30 3.70
N VAL A 165 7.58 2.59 3.65
CA VAL A 165 8.22 3.22 2.49
C VAL A 165 9.59 2.60 2.23
N PHE A 166 10.42 2.46 3.27
CA PHE A 166 11.73 1.83 3.18
C PHE A 166 11.65 0.37 2.71
N GLN A 167 10.74 -0.40 3.28
CA GLN A 167 10.49 -1.79 2.89
C GLN A 167 10.08 -1.89 1.41
N ASN A 168 9.17 -1.04 0.96
CA ASN A 168 8.74 -1.02 -0.44
C ASN A 168 9.90 -0.65 -1.39
N TYR A 169 10.76 0.28 -1.00
CA TYR A 169 11.97 0.61 -1.76
C TYR A 169 12.92 -0.58 -1.88
N LEU A 170 13.20 -1.28 -0.77
CA LEU A 170 14.06 -2.46 -0.78
C LEU A 170 13.48 -3.58 -1.65
N ILE A 171 12.19 -3.87 -1.51
CA ILE A 171 11.51 -4.89 -2.29
C ILE A 171 11.59 -4.57 -3.78
N LYS A 172 11.36 -3.32 -4.16
CA LYS A 172 11.47 -2.89 -5.56
C LYS A 172 12.88 -3.09 -6.10
N LYS A 173 13.91 -2.68 -5.36
CA LYS A 173 15.31 -2.82 -5.77
C LYS A 173 15.72 -4.29 -5.96
N ILE A 174 15.24 -5.19 -5.09
CA ILE A 174 15.50 -6.63 -5.19
C ILE A 174 14.79 -7.22 -6.43
N LEU A 175 13.54 -6.82 -6.69
CA LEU A 175 12.77 -7.32 -7.82
C LEU A 175 13.36 -6.86 -9.17
N ASP A 176 13.77 -5.60 -9.28
CA ASP A 176 14.38 -5.05 -10.49
C ASP A 176 15.69 -5.79 -10.82
N LYS A 177 16.47 -6.17 -9.81
CA LYS A 177 17.69 -6.96 -9.96
C LYS A 177 17.40 -8.37 -10.46
N ASP A 178 16.36 -9.03 -9.93
CA ASP A 178 15.93 -10.38 -10.34
C ASP A 178 15.40 -10.41 -11.78
N ASP A 179 14.61 -9.42 -12.18
CA ASP A 179 14.06 -9.34 -13.52
C ASP A 179 15.15 -9.04 -14.58
N THR A 180 16.16 -8.24 -14.24
CA THR A 180 17.33 -8.00 -15.09
C THR A 180 18.15 -9.28 -15.27
N SER A 181 18.37 -10.04 -14.20
CA SER A 181 19.09 -11.32 -14.25
C SER A 181 18.34 -12.36 -15.12
N LYS A 182 17.01 -12.45 -14.99
CA LYS A 182 16.18 -13.37 -15.80
C LYS A 182 16.14 -12.97 -17.28
N LYS A 183 16.06 -11.69 -17.60
CA LYS A 183 16.13 -11.19 -18.99
C LYS A 183 17.49 -11.52 -19.62
N SER A 184 18.58 -11.29 -18.89
CA SER A 184 19.94 -11.61 -19.36
C SER A 184 20.11 -13.11 -19.64
N LYS A 185 19.66 -14.00 -18.74
CA LYS A 185 19.70 -15.46 -18.95
C LYS A 185 18.87 -15.88 -20.16
N LYS A 186 17.68 -15.30 -20.36
CA LYS A 186 16.81 -15.63 -21.50
C LYS A 186 17.43 -15.21 -22.85
N VAL A 187 18.09 -14.05 -22.88
CA VAL A 187 18.80 -13.56 -24.09
C VAL A 187 20.01 -14.46 -24.41
N ILE A 188 20.74 -14.90 -23.42
CA ILE A 188 21.89 -15.83 -23.59
C ILE A 188 21.39 -17.17 -24.14
N ASP A 189 20.30 -17.73 -23.59
CA ASP A 189 19.72 -19.01 -24.03
C ASP A 189 19.20 -18.96 -25.47
N VAL A 190 18.57 -17.85 -25.86
CA VAL A 190 18.12 -17.63 -27.25
C VAL A 190 19.32 -17.56 -28.20
N LYS A 191 20.37 -16.80 -27.86
CA LYS A 191 21.59 -16.72 -28.66
C LYS A 191 22.30 -18.07 -28.81
N HIS A 192 22.34 -18.89 -27.76
CA HIS A 192 22.90 -20.25 -27.80
C HIS A 192 22.09 -21.16 -28.73
N LYS A 193 20.76 -21.12 -28.66
CA LYS A 193 19.88 -21.89 -29.56
C LYS A 193 20.03 -21.47 -31.03
N GLU A 194 20.15 -20.18 -31.30
CA GLU A 194 20.38 -19.67 -32.67
C GLU A 194 21.76 -20.12 -33.20
N LYS A 195 22.80 -20.06 -32.39
CA LYS A 195 24.15 -20.46 -32.77
C LYS A 195 24.19 -21.95 -33.10
N ASN A 196 23.56 -22.81 -32.30
CA ASN A 196 23.46 -24.23 -32.55
C ASN A 196 22.67 -24.54 -33.83
N ARG A 197 21.57 -23.83 -34.09
CA ARG A 197 20.75 -24.02 -35.30
C ARG A 197 21.48 -23.61 -36.58
N LYS A 198 22.31 -22.57 -36.54
CA LYS A 198 23.16 -22.17 -37.66
C LYS A 198 24.34 -23.12 -37.90
N GLY A 199 24.87 -23.76 -36.83
CA GLY A 199 25.93 -24.75 -36.95
C GLY A 199 25.47 -26.03 -37.64
N TRP A 200 24.21 -26.44 -37.53
CA TRP A 200 23.68 -27.63 -38.22
C TRP A 200 23.38 -27.41 -39.70
N ASN A 201 23.13 -26.16 -40.14
CA ASN A 201 22.88 -25.84 -41.56
C ASN A 201 24.15 -25.71 -42.40
N VAL A 202 25.32 -25.89 -41.83
CA VAL A 202 26.61 -25.85 -42.54
C VAL A 202 27.09 -27.29 -42.89
N PHE A 203 26.41 -28.33 -42.40
CA PHE A 203 26.75 -29.75 -42.62
C PHE A 203 25.75 -30.49 -43.52
N ILE A 204 24.85 -29.80 -44.23
CA ILE A 204 23.97 -30.30 -45.29
C ILE A 204 24.30 -29.58 -46.57
#